data_cf90b369c4cb435145a80033aea64bfa
#
_entry.id   cf90b369c4cb435145a80033aea64bfa
#
_cell.length_a   1.000
_cell.length_b   1.000
_cell.length_c   1.000
_cell.angle_alpha   90.00
_cell.angle_beta   90.00
_cell.angle_gamma   90.00
#
_symmetry.space_group_name_H-M   'P 1'
#
loop_
_entity.id
_entity.type
_entity.pdbx_description
1 polymer ?
#
loop_
_entity_poly.entity_id
_entity_poly.type
_entity_poly.pdbx_seq_one_letter_code
_entity_poly.pdbx_strand_id
1 'polypeptide(L)'
;PNPGWLSDDELSEIRQRMPLIYVEAVPVRLDGMGEVTEVGLMLRVSNEGSIARALVAGRVMFGESVRDALFRHLEKDLGPMAFPQLPPAAQPAHIAEYFPFPGSKFHDSRQHAVSLVYVVPVTGTCEPRQDALDMTWMTPEEATSVEVLRELEGGRGALLKAALATVGALS
;
A
#
# COMPACT_ATOMS: atom_id res chain seq x y z
N PRO A 1 -15.01 -13.98 -18.79
CA PRO A 1 -14.37 -13.75 -17.50
C PRO A 1 -12.92 -13.28 -17.67
N ASN A 2 -12.48 -12.41 -16.80
CA ASN A 2 -11.11 -11.92 -16.81
C ASN A 2 -10.18 -13.05 -16.31
N PRO A 3 -9.15 -13.46 -17.10
CA PRO A 3 -8.24 -14.54 -16.69
C PRO A 3 -7.42 -14.22 -15.44
N GLY A 4 -7.37 -12.96 -15.04
CA GLY A 4 -6.72 -12.55 -13.78
C GLY A 4 -7.55 -12.80 -12.53
N TRP A 5 -8.84 -13.07 -12.68
CA TRP A 5 -9.72 -13.42 -11.57
C TRP A 5 -9.51 -14.88 -11.16
N LEU A 6 -9.31 -15.07 -9.87
CA LEU A 6 -9.08 -16.38 -9.28
C LEU A 6 -10.13 -16.63 -8.21
N SER A 7 -10.61 -17.87 -8.12
CA SER A 7 -11.40 -18.29 -6.97
C SER A 7 -10.53 -18.34 -5.72
N ASP A 8 -11.15 -18.39 -4.55
CA ASP A 8 -10.40 -18.49 -3.29
C ASP A 8 -9.51 -19.74 -3.26
N ASP A 9 -10.01 -20.87 -3.79
CA ASP A 9 -9.24 -22.11 -3.85
C ASP A 9 -8.06 -22.01 -4.81
N GLU A 10 -8.27 -21.43 -6.00
CA GLU A 10 -7.19 -21.21 -6.97
C GLU A 10 -6.11 -20.28 -6.41
N LEU A 11 -6.53 -19.19 -5.77
CA LEU A 11 -5.59 -18.24 -5.17
C LEU A 11 -4.81 -18.88 -4.03
N SER A 12 -5.48 -19.67 -3.19
CA SER A 12 -4.82 -20.40 -2.08
C SER A 12 -3.76 -21.37 -2.60
N GLU A 13 -4.05 -22.09 -3.68
CA GLU A 13 -3.08 -23.02 -4.28
C GLU A 13 -1.89 -22.27 -4.86
N ILE A 14 -2.14 -21.18 -5.60
CA ILE A 14 -1.08 -20.37 -6.18
C ILE A 14 -0.18 -19.79 -5.09
N ARG A 15 -0.76 -19.30 -4.01
CA ARG A 15 -0.01 -18.76 -2.87
C ARG A 15 0.99 -19.73 -2.27
N GLN A 16 0.71 -21.02 -2.34
CA GLN A 16 1.59 -22.06 -1.81
C GLN A 16 2.70 -22.45 -2.77
N ARG A 17 2.61 -22.05 -4.02
CA ARG A 17 3.50 -22.55 -5.09
C ARG A 17 4.28 -21.48 -5.82
N MET A 18 3.85 -20.25 -5.77
CA MET A 18 4.44 -19.15 -6.54
C MET A 18 4.49 -17.85 -5.72
N PRO A 19 5.53 -17.03 -5.93
CA PRO A 19 5.47 -15.66 -5.43
C PRO A 19 4.44 -14.87 -6.24
N LEU A 20 3.72 -13.97 -5.58
CA LEU A 20 2.74 -13.08 -6.20
C LEU A 20 3.29 -11.67 -6.29
N ILE A 21 2.91 -10.96 -7.33
CA ILE A 21 3.28 -9.56 -7.52
C ILE A 21 2.18 -8.67 -6.95
N TYR A 22 2.57 -7.77 -6.07
CA TYR A 22 1.70 -6.76 -5.47
C TYR A 22 2.16 -5.36 -5.82
N VAL A 23 1.27 -4.41 -5.70
CA VAL A 23 1.57 -2.99 -5.62
C VAL A 23 1.10 -2.47 -4.27
N GLU A 24 1.84 -1.53 -3.72
CA GLU A 24 1.45 -0.78 -2.53
C GLU A 24 1.66 0.70 -2.81
N ALA A 25 0.80 1.52 -2.24
CA ALA A 25 0.90 2.96 -2.39
C ALA A 25 0.81 3.65 -1.04
N VAL A 26 1.69 4.62 -0.86
CA VAL A 26 1.64 5.60 0.23
C VAL A 26 1.03 6.87 -0.37
N PRO A 27 -0.26 7.16 -0.13
CA PRO A 27 -0.84 8.40 -0.62
C PRO A 27 -0.31 9.59 0.16
N VAL A 28 0.04 10.65 -0.56
CA VAL A 28 0.59 11.86 0.04
C VAL A 28 -0.10 13.10 -0.52
N ARG A 29 -0.07 14.18 0.26
CA ARG A 29 -0.41 15.53 -0.20
C ARG A 29 0.86 16.33 -0.39
N LEU A 30 0.91 17.12 -1.44
CA LEU A 30 2.04 18.02 -1.72
C LEU A 30 1.61 19.47 -1.54
N ASP A 31 2.58 20.32 -1.16
CA ASP A 31 2.40 21.77 -1.20
C ASP A 31 2.69 22.32 -2.60
N GLY A 32 2.64 23.65 -2.74
CA GLY A 32 2.89 24.32 -4.02
C GLY A 32 4.34 24.20 -4.52
N MET A 33 5.26 23.73 -3.68
CA MET A 33 6.66 23.51 -4.03
C MET A 33 6.97 22.03 -4.30
N GLY A 34 5.95 21.17 -4.24
CA GLY A 34 6.13 19.73 -4.46
C GLY A 34 6.63 18.96 -3.25
N GLU A 35 6.67 19.60 -2.08
CA GLU A 35 7.08 18.93 -0.85
C GLU A 35 5.91 18.15 -0.22
N VAL A 36 6.20 16.98 0.34
CA VAL A 36 5.18 16.19 1.04
C VAL A 36 4.81 16.87 2.36
N THR A 37 3.54 17.24 2.49
CA THR A 37 3.01 17.86 3.71
C THR A 37 2.23 16.88 4.57
N GLU A 38 1.57 15.91 3.94
CA GLU A 38 0.76 14.93 4.66
C GLU A 38 0.88 13.56 4.02
N VAL A 39 0.75 12.55 4.87
CA VAL A 39 0.71 11.13 4.49
C VAL A 39 -0.65 10.58 4.88
N GLY A 40 -1.29 9.86 3.97
CA GLY A 40 -2.58 9.23 4.22
C GLY A 40 -2.44 7.78 4.63
N LEU A 41 -3.01 7.42 5.75
CA LEU A 41 -3.04 6.05 6.24
C LEU A 41 -4.49 5.62 6.47
N MET A 42 -4.85 4.46 5.96
CA MET A 42 -6.17 3.90 6.19
C MET A 42 -6.23 3.23 7.56
N LEU A 43 -7.41 3.26 8.15
CA LEU A 43 -7.70 2.57 9.39
C LEU A 43 -8.56 1.35 9.06
N ARG A 44 -8.14 0.17 9.49
CA ARG A 44 -8.86 -1.09 9.23
C ARG A 44 -8.99 -1.91 10.49
N VAL A 45 -9.97 -2.79 10.51
CA VAL A 45 -10.05 -3.85 11.51
C VAL A 45 -9.19 -5.01 11.00
N SER A 46 -8.21 -5.43 11.80
CA SER A 46 -7.35 -6.58 11.47
C SER A 46 -8.13 -7.89 11.57
N ASN A 47 -7.55 -8.98 11.04
CA ASN A 47 -8.13 -10.31 11.14
C ASN A 47 -8.32 -10.77 12.60
N GLU A 48 -7.60 -10.16 13.53
CA GLU A 48 -7.67 -10.46 14.96
C GLU A 48 -8.67 -9.57 15.71
N GLY A 49 -9.37 -8.68 14.97
CA GLY A 49 -10.37 -7.79 15.55
C GLY A 49 -9.82 -6.51 16.14
N SER A 50 -8.52 -6.26 16.07
CA SER A 50 -7.92 -5.02 16.51
C SER A 50 -7.88 -3.98 15.38
N ILE A 51 -7.73 -2.71 15.73
CA ILE A 51 -7.60 -1.63 14.76
C ILE A 51 -6.14 -1.55 14.31
N ALA A 52 -5.95 -1.51 12.98
CA ALA A 52 -4.63 -1.42 12.36
C ALA A 52 -4.63 -0.33 11.30
N ARG A 53 -3.44 0.24 11.05
CA ARG A 53 -3.21 1.15 9.95
C ARG A 53 -2.78 0.36 8.72
N ALA A 54 -3.14 0.86 7.54
CA ALA A 54 -2.85 0.16 6.30
C ALA A 54 -2.50 1.13 5.18
N LEU A 55 -1.64 0.65 4.27
CA LEU A 55 -1.38 1.28 2.99
C LEU A 55 -2.36 0.76 1.96
N VAL A 56 -2.49 1.48 0.85
CA VAL A 56 -3.19 0.96 -0.33
C VAL A 56 -2.37 -0.21 -0.86
N ALA A 57 -2.99 -1.36 -1.07
CA ALA A 57 -2.27 -2.56 -1.51
C ALA A 57 -3.19 -3.50 -2.29
N GLY A 58 -2.59 -4.26 -3.19
CA GLY A 58 -3.30 -5.33 -3.86
C GLY A 58 -2.48 -6.00 -4.94
N ARG A 59 -2.98 -7.13 -5.40
CA ARG A 59 -2.33 -8.00 -6.37
C ARG A 59 -2.37 -7.39 -7.77
N VAL A 60 -1.30 -7.55 -8.52
CA VAL A 60 -1.30 -7.33 -9.96
C VAL A 60 -1.94 -8.54 -10.64
N MET A 61 -2.90 -8.31 -11.52
CA MET A 61 -3.59 -9.39 -12.21
C MET A 61 -2.85 -9.81 -13.48
N PHE A 62 -3.08 -11.04 -13.89
CA PHE A 62 -2.54 -11.53 -15.17
C PHE A 62 -2.99 -10.60 -16.31
N GLY A 63 -2.03 -10.17 -17.12
CA GLY A 63 -2.28 -9.28 -18.26
C GLY A 63 -2.46 -7.81 -17.90
N GLU A 64 -2.34 -7.45 -16.64
CA GLU A 64 -2.47 -6.08 -16.14
C GLU A 64 -1.09 -5.44 -15.98
N SER A 65 -0.93 -4.19 -16.41
CA SER A 65 0.30 -3.47 -16.12
C SER A 65 0.37 -3.11 -14.64
N VAL A 66 1.58 -2.91 -14.11
CA VAL A 66 1.78 -2.44 -12.75
C VAL A 66 1.07 -1.10 -12.52
N ARG A 67 1.15 -0.19 -13.49
CA ARG A 67 0.48 1.11 -13.42
C ARG A 67 -1.03 0.97 -13.31
N ASP A 68 -1.63 0.12 -14.14
CA ASP A 68 -3.09 -0.10 -14.11
C ASP A 68 -3.52 -0.74 -12.79
N ALA A 69 -2.75 -1.69 -12.28
CA ALA A 69 -3.01 -2.29 -10.98
C ALA A 69 -2.97 -1.24 -9.87
N LEU A 70 -1.97 -0.37 -9.90
CA LEU A 70 -1.81 0.69 -8.91
C LEU A 70 -3.02 1.63 -8.90
N PHE A 71 -3.45 2.10 -10.07
CA PHE A 71 -4.63 2.96 -10.18
C PHE A 71 -5.91 2.24 -9.75
N ARG A 72 -6.05 0.97 -10.11
CA ARG A 72 -7.21 0.18 -9.73
C ARG A 72 -7.33 0.04 -8.22
N HIS A 73 -6.22 -0.23 -7.53
CA HIS A 73 -6.22 -0.35 -6.07
C HIS A 73 -6.39 1.00 -5.37
N LEU A 74 -5.82 2.07 -5.92
CA LEU A 74 -6.03 3.42 -5.39
C LEU A 74 -7.52 3.81 -5.48
N GLU A 75 -8.17 3.58 -6.59
CA GLU A 75 -9.60 3.86 -6.74
C GLU A 75 -10.44 2.97 -5.82
N LYS A 76 -10.11 1.68 -5.74
CA LYS A 76 -10.80 0.73 -4.86
C LYS A 76 -10.77 1.18 -3.40
N ASP A 77 -9.62 1.65 -2.93
CA ASP A 77 -9.43 1.98 -1.52
C ASP A 77 -9.77 3.44 -1.18
N LEU A 78 -9.54 4.37 -2.09
CA LEU A 78 -9.68 5.81 -1.84
C LEU A 78 -10.92 6.43 -2.49
N GLY A 79 -11.60 5.69 -3.36
CA GLY A 79 -12.79 6.17 -4.04
C GLY A 79 -12.52 6.89 -5.36
N PRO A 80 -13.58 7.12 -6.16
CA PRO A 80 -13.44 7.68 -7.51
C PRO A 80 -13.12 9.18 -7.55
N MET A 81 -13.25 9.88 -6.42
CA MET A 81 -12.96 11.32 -6.34
C MET A 81 -11.54 11.60 -5.87
N ALA A 82 -10.73 10.57 -5.66
CA ALA A 82 -9.31 10.69 -5.42
C ALA A 82 -8.57 10.65 -6.76
N PHE A 83 -7.69 11.63 -6.99
CA PHE A 83 -6.98 11.77 -8.26
C PHE A 83 -5.48 11.58 -8.07
N PRO A 84 -4.99 10.35 -8.29
CA PRO A 84 -3.56 10.07 -8.18
C PRO A 84 -2.76 10.81 -9.26
N GLN A 85 -1.63 11.40 -8.87
CA GLN A 85 -0.70 12.10 -9.74
C GLN A 85 0.54 11.24 -9.91
N LEU A 86 0.55 10.38 -10.92
CA LEU A 86 1.66 9.46 -11.14
C LEU A 86 2.20 9.67 -12.56
N PRO A 87 3.48 10.03 -12.72
CA PRO A 87 4.05 10.19 -14.06
C PRO A 87 4.07 8.87 -14.82
N PRO A 88 4.05 8.91 -16.19
CA PRO A 88 3.99 7.69 -17.00
C PRO A 88 5.13 6.71 -16.74
N ALA A 89 6.32 7.21 -16.40
CA ALA A 89 7.51 6.40 -16.15
C ALA A 89 7.88 6.35 -14.65
N ALA A 90 6.87 6.36 -13.77
CA ALA A 90 7.13 6.32 -12.33
C ALA A 90 7.88 5.06 -11.93
N GLN A 91 8.85 5.24 -11.06
CA GLN A 91 9.63 4.13 -10.48
C GLN A 91 9.16 3.89 -9.05
N PRO A 92 9.17 2.62 -8.59
CA PRO A 92 8.85 2.36 -7.20
C PRO A 92 9.89 3.00 -6.27
N ALA A 93 9.41 3.52 -5.15
CA ALA A 93 10.29 4.04 -4.10
C ALA A 93 10.99 2.92 -3.34
N HIS A 94 10.40 1.73 -3.33
CA HIS A 94 10.95 0.57 -2.64
C HIS A 94 10.36 -0.71 -3.23
N ILE A 95 11.08 -1.83 -3.05
CA ILE A 95 10.59 -3.16 -3.37
C ILE A 95 10.62 -3.96 -2.07
N ALA A 96 9.47 -4.47 -1.64
CA ALA A 96 9.34 -5.25 -0.42
C ALA A 96 9.07 -6.71 -0.75
N GLU A 97 9.83 -7.60 -0.15
CA GLU A 97 9.64 -9.04 -0.29
C GLU A 97 9.01 -9.59 0.99
N TYR A 98 7.77 -10.05 0.89
CA TYR A 98 7.03 -10.63 2.02
C TYR A 98 7.15 -12.14 1.99
N PHE A 99 7.51 -12.72 3.13
CA PHE A 99 7.65 -14.17 3.27
C PHE A 99 6.72 -14.71 4.35
N PRO A 100 6.25 -15.95 4.21
CA PRO A 100 5.43 -16.59 5.25
C PRO A 100 6.24 -17.17 6.41
N PHE A 101 7.54 -16.93 6.43
CA PHE A 101 8.46 -17.49 7.42
C PHE A 101 8.52 -16.59 8.66
N PRO A 102 8.41 -17.18 9.87
CA PRO A 102 8.55 -16.41 11.10
C PRO A 102 9.90 -15.68 11.16
N GLY A 103 9.90 -14.43 11.63
CA GLY A 103 11.09 -13.62 11.75
C GLY A 103 11.53 -12.89 10.49
N SER A 104 10.80 -13.02 9.38
CA SER A 104 11.07 -12.24 8.17
C SER A 104 10.83 -10.75 8.42
N LYS A 105 11.69 -9.90 7.87
CA LYS A 105 11.58 -8.43 8.00
C LYS A 105 10.23 -7.93 7.50
N PHE A 106 9.81 -8.40 6.31
CA PHE A 106 8.46 -8.23 5.81
C PHE A 106 7.78 -9.59 5.83
N HIS A 107 6.63 -9.66 6.44
CA HIS A 107 5.96 -10.92 6.72
C HIS A 107 4.50 -10.90 6.31
N ASP A 108 4.10 -11.94 5.59
CA ASP A 108 2.70 -12.26 5.30
C ASP A 108 2.54 -13.77 5.49
N SER A 109 1.75 -14.18 6.49
CA SER A 109 1.58 -15.59 6.84
C SER A 109 0.95 -16.43 5.73
N ARG A 110 0.32 -15.80 4.74
CA ARG A 110 -0.42 -16.47 3.68
C ARG A 110 0.43 -16.78 2.45
N GLN A 111 1.54 -16.06 2.21
CA GLN A 111 2.15 -16.05 0.89
C GLN A 111 3.58 -15.50 0.85
N HIS A 112 4.25 -15.82 -0.24
CA HIS A 112 5.43 -15.09 -0.70
C HIS A 112 4.95 -14.02 -1.69
N ALA A 113 5.21 -12.76 -1.42
CA ALA A 113 4.81 -11.66 -2.30
C ALA A 113 5.99 -10.72 -2.55
N VAL A 114 6.11 -10.26 -3.79
CA VAL A 114 7.02 -9.18 -4.16
C VAL A 114 6.16 -7.95 -4.41
N SER A 115 6.33 -6.91 -3.62
CA SER A 115 5.52 -5.71 -3.68
C SER A 115 6.32 -4.52 -4.19
N LEU A 116 5.77 -3.86 -5.19
CA LEU A 116 6.32 -2.61 -5.73
C LEU A 116 5.63 -1.46 -5.01
N VAL A 117 6.40 -0.69 -4.24
CA VAL A 117 5.88 0.33 -3.34
C VAL A 117 6.09 1.71 -3.93
N TYR A 118 5.00 2.46 -4.07
CA TYR A 118 5.01 3.80 -4.65
C TYR A 118 4.57 4.84 -3.64
N VAL A 119 5.21 5.99 -3.65
CA VAL A 119 4.69 7.18 -2.98
C VAL A 119 3.91 7.97 -4.02
N VAL A 120 2.62 8.15 -3.80
CA VAL A 120 1.71 8.67 -4.81
C VAL A 120 1.03 9.95 -4.31
N PRO A 121 1.35 11.12 -4.91
CA PRO A 121 0.58 12.31 -4.64
C PRO A 121 -0.87 12.12 -5.08
N VAL A 122 -1.81 12.52 -4.25
CA VAL A 122 -3.24 12.39 -4.51
C VAL A 122 -3.91 13.72 -4.26
N THR A 123 -4.66 14.21 -5.24
CA THR A 123 -5.54 15.36 -5.09
C THR A 123 -7.00 14.88 -4.99
N GLY A 124 -7.91 15.82 -4.76
CA GLY A 124 -9.33 15.47 -4.63
C GLY A 124 -9.67 14.93 -3.25
N THR A 125 -10.81 14.28 -3.16
CA THR A 125 -11.37 13.78 -1.91
C THR A 125 -11.19 12.28 -1.80
N CYS A 126 -10.55 11.84 -0.73
CA CYS A 126 -10.36 10.42 -0.44
C CYS A 126 -11.47 9.96 0.51
N GLU A 127 -12.26 9.01 0.04
CA GLU A 127 -13.30 8.37 0.84
C GLU A 127 -12.98 6.90 0.97
N PRO A 128 -12.66 6.42 2.19
CA PRO A 128 -12.37 5.01 2.41
C PRO A 128 -13.52 4.14 1.94
N ARG A 129 -13.19 3.02 1.34
CA ARG A 129 -14.15 2.06 0.79
C ARG A 129 -13.87 0.66 1.29
N GLN A 130 -14.85 -0.22 1.09
CA GLN A 130 -14.78 -1.63 1.47
C GLN A 130 -14.49 -1.78 2.97
N ASP A 131 -13.35 -2.37 3.31
CA ASP A 131 -13.01 -2.73 4.69
C ASP A 131 -12.36 -1.59 5.48
N ALA A 132 -12.09 -0.46 4.86
CA ALA A 132 -11.48 0.68 5.55
C ALA A 132 -12.52 1.43 6.36
N LEU A 133 -12.21 1.68 7.62
CA LEU A 133 -13.08 2.44 8.53
C LEU A 133 -12.94 3.94 8.32
N ASP A 134 -11.73 4.40 8.04
CA ASP A 134 -11.42 5.82 7.91
C ASP A 134 -10.09 6.01 7.19
N MET A 135 -9.82 7.25 6.82
CA MET A 135 -8.55 7.71 6.25
C MET A 135 -8.05 8.86 7.11
N THR A 136 -6.83 8.75 7.61
CA THR A 136 -6.21 9.79 8.42
C THR A 136 -5.05 10.41 7.67
N TRP A 137 -5.03 11.73 7.58
CA TRP A 137 -3.92 12.51 7.02
C TRP A 137 -3.10 13.07 8.18
N MET A 138 -1.81 12.86 8.12
CA MET A 138 -0.89 13.30 9.17
C MET A 138 0.44 13.73 8.55
N THR A 139 1.22 14.51 9.30
CA THR A 139 2.56 14.90 8.81
C THR A 139 3.45 13.68 8.66
N PRO A 140 4.51 13.74 7.83
CA PRO A 140 5.48 12.64 7.73
C PRO A 140 6.07 12.24 9.09
N GLU A 141 6.33 13.22 9.96
CA GLU A 141 6.85 12.98 11.30
C GLU A 141 5.87 12.21 12.19
N GLU A 142 4.59 12.60 12.14
CA GLU A 142 3.53 11.87 12.87
C GLU A 142 3.35 10.47 12.33
N ALA A 143 3.36 10.30 10.99
CA ALA A 143 3.19 9.00 10.34
C ALA A 143 4.32 8.02 10.66
N THR A 144 5.50 8.52 11.00
CA THR A 144 6.66 7.72 11.38
C THR A 144 6.95 7.75 12.89
N SER A 145 6.00 8.23 13.69
CA SER A 145 6.09 8.13 15.14
C SER A 145 6.02 6.68 15.59
N VAL A 146 6.58 6.38 16.75
CA VAL A 146 6.58 5.01 17.30
C VAL A 146 5.15 4.47 17.42
N GLU A 147 4.22 5.30 17.85
CA GLU A 147 2.82 4.92 18.05
C GLU A 147 2.17 4.49 16.73
N VAL A 148 2.35 5.27 15.65
CA VAL A 148 1.77 4.97 14.35
C VAL A 148 2.44 3.77 13.69
N LEU A 149 3.77 3.68 13.76
CA LEU A 149 4.50 2.56 13.17
C LEU A 149 4.11 1.22 13.79
N ARG A 150 3.76 1.19 15.06
CA ARG A 150 3.28 -0.01 15.75
C ARG A 150 1.92 -0.50 15.23
N GLU A 151 1.13 0.38 14.65
CA GLU A 151 -0.18 0.04 14.09
C GLU A 151 -0.11 -0.53 12.69
N LEU A 152 1.08 -0.51 12.07
CA LEU A 152 1.35 -1.06 10.74
C LEU A 152 1.90 -2.48 10.85
N GLU A 153 1.22 -3.43 10.22
CA GLU A 153 1.54 -4.86 10.33
C GLU A 153 2.52 -5.33 9.26
N GLY A 154 3.15 -6.48 9.49
CA GLY A 154 3.95 -7.19 8.48
C GLY A 154 5.23 -6.49 8.05
N GLY A 155 5.75 -5.57 8.87
CA GLY A 155 6.95 -4.78 8.53
C GLY A 155 6.64 -3.48 7.80
N ARG A 156 5.37 -3.16 7.59
CA ARG A 156 4.96 -1.97 6.83
C ARG A 156 5.31 -0.66 7.52
N GLY A 157 5.56 -0.65 8.82
CA GLY A 157 6.11 0.51 9.51
C GLY A 157 7.49 0.87 8.97
N ALA A 158 8.38 -0.11 8.89
CA ALA A 158 9.70 0.08 8.30
C ALA A 158 9.63 0.42 6.81
N LEU A 159 8.68 -0.18 6.10
CA LEU A 159 8.44 0.10 4.68
C LEU A 159 8.01 1.55 4.45
N LEU A 160 7.05 2.04 5.23
CA LEU A 160 6.59 3.42 5.16
C LEU A 160 7.74 4.40 5.38
N LYS A 161 8.54 4.15 6.41
CA LYS A 161 9.70 5.00 6.72
C LYS A 161 10.72 5.01 5.58
N ALA A 162 11.02 3.84 5.02
CA ALA A 162 11.97 3.71 3.91
C ALA A 162 11.45 4.42 2.64
N ALA A 163 10.17 4.26 2.32
CA ALA A 163 9.57 4.89 1.15
C ALA A 163 9.56 6.42 1.27
N LEU A 164 9.18 6.95 2.42
CA LEU A 164 9.19 8.39 2.67
C LEU A 164 10.61 8.97 2.64
N ALA A 165 11.59 8.25 3.18
CA ALA A 165 12.99 8.67 3.11
C ALA A 165 13.49 8.73 1.67
N THR A 166 13.12 7.76 0.83
CA THR A 166 13.53 7.72 -0.57
C THR A 166 13.05 8.92 -1.36
N VAL A 167 11.87 9.45 -1.06
CA VAL A 167 11.33 10.64 -1.75
C VAL A 167 11.66 11.95 -1.02
N GLY A 168 12.53 11.91 0.00
CA GLY A 168 12.96 13.10 0.70
C GLY A 168 11.92 13.71 1.63
N ALA A 169 10.94 12.95 2.05
CA ALA A 169 9.86 13.42 2.93
C ALA A 169 10.22 13.41 4.41
N LEU A 170 11.33 12.80 4.78
CA LEU A 170 11.84 12.76 6.16
C LEU A 170 13.17 13.51 6.24
N SER A 171 13.30 14.31 7.28
CA SER A 171 14.54 15.04 7.57
C SER A 171 15.54 14.17 8.34
#